data_ca5eaf4d83ee195ccf34ab32f13732e9
#
_entry.id   ca5eaf4d83ee195ccf34ab32f13732e9
#
_cell.length_a   1.000
_cell.length_b   1.000
_cell.length_c   1.000
_cell.angle_alpha   90.00
_cell.angle_beta   90.00
_cell.angle_gamma   90.00
#
_symmetry.space_group_name_H-M   'P 1'
#
loop_
_entity.id
_entity.type
_entity.pdbx_description
1 polymer ?
#
loop_
_entity_poly.entity_id
_entity_poly.type
_entity_poly.pdbx_seq_one_letter_code
_entity_poly.pdbx_strand_id
1 'polypeptide(L)'
;MMPRILLVDDDSAALYALSEVLGDLPARLVLVGSGEEALRQVLRQEFAVILLDVRLPRMDGFEVAAAIRSLERLRRTPIIFMSAHEDRRRKPRPGAVHERYFRKPLAPELVRETVASFLPSPPMELGLPEPVVQDPL
;
A
#
# COMPACT_ATOMS: atom_id res chain seq x y z
N MET A 1 11.37 10.15 9.73
CA MET A 1 9.94 9.87 9.84
C MET A 1 9.59 8.61 9.09
N MET A 2 8.81 7.76 9.71
CA MET A 2 8.44 6.50 9.09
C MET A 2 7.36 6.70 8.05
N PRO A 3 7.48 6.01 6.91
CA PRO A 3 6.39 6.04 5.94
C PRO A 3 5.16 5.34 6.49
N ARG A 4 4.02 5.65 5.91
CA ARG A 4 2.76 5.05 6.32
C ARG A 4 2.24 4.13 5.23
N ILE A 5 1.61 3.06 5.65
CA ILE A 5 0.94 2.12 4.77
C ILE A 5 -0.53 2.10 5.15
N LEU A 6 -1.40 2.27 4.18
CA LEU A 6 -2.84 2.25 4.42
C LEU A 6 -3.37 0.89 4.03
N LEU A 7 -4.08 0.25 4.96
CA LEU A 7 -4.71 -1.05 4.72
C LEU A 7 -6.21 -0.85 4.77
N VAL A 8 -6.90 -1.21 3.70
CA VAL A 8 -8.34 -0.98 3.57
C VAL A 8 -9.04 -2.29 3.31
N ASP A 9 -9.86 -2.73 4.26
CA ASP A 9 -10.60 -3.97 4.16
C ASP A 9 -11.71 -3.90 5.20
N ASP A 10 -12.92 -4.29 4.84
CA ASP A 10 -14.03 -4.24 5.80
C ASP A 10 -14.04 -5.46 6.72
N ASP A 11 -13.17 -6.42 6.49
CA ASP A 11 -13.05 -7.60 7.34
C ASP A 11 -11.91 -7.36 8.33
N SER A 12 -12.26 -7.20 9.60
CA SER A 12 -11.25 -6.88 10.61
C SER A 12 -10.25 -8.02 10.78
N ALA A 13 -10.66 -9.27 10.56
CA ALA A 13 -9.72 -10.38 10.63
C ALA A 13 -8.69 -10.29 9.52
N ALA A 14 -9.11 -9.89 8.33
CA ALA A 14 -8.18 -9.70 7.21
C ALA A 14 -7.20 -8.57 7.50
N LEU A 15 -7.69 -7.48 8.08
CA LEU A 15 -6.81 -6.38 8.47
C LEU A 15 -5.79 -6.83 9.49
N TYR A 16 -6.24 -7.61 10.47
CA TYR A 16 -5.31 -8.09 11.49
C TYR A 16 -4.24 -8.96 10.86
N ALA A 17 -4.65 -9.88 9.98
CA ALA A 17 -3.69 -10.78 9.35
C ALA A 17 -2.66 -9.99 8.52
N LEU A 18 -3.12 -8.99 7.78
CA LEU A 18 -2.20 -8.16 7.03
C LEU A 18 -1.25 -7.39 7.94
N SER A 19 -1.76 -6.90 9.05
CA SER A 19 -0.91 -6.14 9.96
C SER A 19 0.18 -7.03 10.55
N GLU A 20 -0.11 -8.31 10.73
CA GLU A 20 0.92 -9.25 11.19
C GLU A 20 1.97 -9.48 10.12
N VAL A 21 1.53 -9.62 8.88
CA VAL A 21 2.46 -9.85 7.78
C VAL A 21 3.40 -8.67 7.58
N LEU A 22 2.89 -7.46 7.75
CA LEU A 22 3.65 -6.25 7.45
C LEU A 22 4.26 -5.59 8.68
N GLY A 23 4.05 -6.19 9.86
CA GLY A 23 4.37 -5.51 11.11
C GLY A 23 5.85 -5.27 11.35
N ASP A 24 6.73 -6.02 10.71
CA ASP A 24 8.17 -5.82 10.90
C ASP A 24 8.77 -4.88 9.87
N LEU A 25 7.99 -4.35 8.96
CA LEU A 25 8.50 -3.37 8.01
C LEU A 25 8.67 -2.01 8.69
N PRO A 26 9.63 -1.21 8.23
CA PRO A 26 9.86 0.10 8.84
C PRO A 26 8.82 1.11 8.35
N ALA A 27 7.59 0.93 8.81
CA ALA A 27 6.47 1.74 8.37
C ALA A 27 5.39 1.73 9.44
N ARG A 28 4.55 2.75 9.42
CA ARG A 28 3.37 2.79 10.27
C ARG A 28 2.20 2.26 9.50
N LEU A 29 1.42 1.40 10.12
CA LEU A 29 0.24 0.83 9.49
C LEU A 29 -0.99 1.60 9.95
N VAL A 30 -1.82 2.00 9.00
CA VAL A 30 -3.09 2.65 9.28
C VAL A 30 -4.16 1.75 8.70
N LEU A 31 -5.05 1.26 9.54
CA LEU A 31 -6.06 0.29 9.18
C LEU A 31 -7.43 0.97 9.16
N VAL A 32 -8.14 0.83 8.04
CA VAL A 32 -9.48 1.39 7.94
C VAL A 32 -10.41 0.35 7.33
N GLY A 33 -11.71 0.48 7.65
CA GLY A 33 -12.69 -0.52 7.29
C GLY A 33 -13.60 -0.15 6.14
N SER A 34 -13.42 0.99 5.50
CA SER A 34 -14.29 1.41 4.42
C SER A 34 -13.56 2.31 3.45
N GLY A 35 -14.16 2.44 2.26
CA GLY A 35 -13.60 3.34 1.26
C GLY A 35 -13.68 4.79 1.71
N GLU A 36 -14.75 5.14 2.40
CA GLU A 36 -14.89 6.51 2.88
C GLU A 36 -13.81 6.88 3.87
N GLU A 37 -13.49 5.94 4.77
CA GLU A 37 -12.41 6.18 5.71
C GLU A 37 -11.07 6.27 5.00
N ALA A 38 -10.87 5.45 3.99
CA ALA A 38 -9.64 5.50 3.22
C ALA A 38 -9.46 6.87 2.58
N LEU A 39 -10.53 7.41 2.00
CA LEU A 39 -10.44 8.73 1.37
C LEU A 39 -10.16 9.81 2.38
N ARG A 40 -10.75 9.73 3.57
CA ARG A 40 -10.44 10.70 4.62
C ARG A 40 -8.98 10.65 4.99
N GLN A 41 -8.42 9.45 5.06
CA GLN A 41 -7.02 9.33 5.44
C GLN A 41 -6.08 9.91 4.40
N VAL A 42 -6.33 9.63 3.11
CA VAL A 42 -5.42 10.14 2.08
C VAL A 42 -5.52 11.64 1.92
N LEU A 43 -6.60 12.26 2.38
CA LEU A 43 -6.71 13.71 2.37
C LEU A 43 -5.94 14.34 3.52
N ARG A 44 -5.65 13.58 4.56
CA ARG A 44 -5.01 14.11 5.76
C ARG A 44 -3.51 13.86 5.80
N GLN A 45 -3.05 12.77 5.20
CA GLN A 45 -1.64 12.42 5.32
C GLN A 45 -1.23 11.60 4.12
N GLU A 46 0.06 11.46 3.96
CA GLU A 46 0.62 10.76 2.81
C GLU A 46 0.90 9.32 3.15
N PHE A 47 0.77 8.47 2.15
CA PHE A 47 1.02 7.05 2.30
C PHE A 47 2.01 6.61 1.24
N ALA A 48 2.94 5.75 1.63
CA ALA A 48 3.89 5.20 0.69
C ALA A 48 3.23 4.16 -0.22
N VAL A 49 2.20 3.47 0.30
CA VAL A 49 1.50 2.46 -0.48
C VAL A 49 0.15 2.23 0.18
N ILE A 50 -0.84 1.89 -0.64
CA ILE A 50 -2.20 1.61 -0.18
C ILE A 50 -2.56 0.20 -0.60
N LEU A 51 -2.94 -0.65 0.36
CA LEU A 51 -3.49 -1.96 0.06
C LEU A 51 -5.00 -1.86 0.18
N LEU A 52 -5.71 -2.22 -0.88
CA LEU A 52 -7.10 -1.85 -1.04
C LEU A 52 -7.89 -3.06 -1.48
N ASP A 53 -8.79 -3.52 -0.61
CA ASP A 53 -9.69 -4.59 -0.98
C ASP A 53 -10.65 -4.07 -2.03
N VAL A 54 -10.88 -4.87 -3.05
CA VAL A 54 -11.79 -4.50 -4.12
C VAL A 54 -13.23 -4.51 -3.61
N ARG A 55 -13.58 -5.46 -2.74
CA ARG A 55 -14.95 -5.61 -2.29
C ARG A 55 -15.17 -4.91 -0.97
N LEU A 56 -15.69 -3.72 -1.05
CA LEU A 56 -16.02 -2.92 0.12
C LEU A 56 -17.49 -2.52 0.01
N PRO A 57 -18.15 -2.33 1.15
CA PRO A 57 -19.54 -1.89 1.11
C PRO A 57 -19.65 -0.46 0.61
N ARG A 58 -20.72 -0.15 -0.07
CA ARG A 58 -21.10 1.17 -0.53
C ARG A 58 -20.19 1.71 -1.63
N MET A 59 -18.89 1.69 -1.43
CA MET A 59 -17.94 2.23 -2.39
C MET A 59 -16.85 1.20 -2.53
N ASP A 60 -16.75 0.54 -3.68
CA ASP A 60 -15.79 -0.54 -3.83
C ASP A 60 -14.38 0.00 -4.06
N GLY A 61 -13.42 -0.92 -4.06
CA GLY A 61 -12.01 -0.53 -4.13
C GLY A 61 -11.65 0.18 -5.41
N PHE A 62 -12.28 -0.18 -6.53
CA PHE A 62 -11.98 0.49 -7.79
C PHE A 62 -12.48 1.93 -7.75
N GLU A 63 -13.62 2.15 -7.13
CA GLU A 63 -14.14 3.51 -6.98
C GLU A 63 -13.26 4.34 -6.06
N VAL A 64 -12.78 3.72 -4.98
CA VAL A 64 -11.85 4.40 -4.09
C VAL A 64 -10.59 4.79 -4.83
N ALA A 65 -10.04 3.85 -5.61
CA ALA A 65 -8.82 4.12 -6.36
C ALA A 65 -9.03 5.24 -7.37
N ALA A 66 -10.18 5.26 -8.04
CA ALA A 66 -10.46 6.33 -9.00
C ALA A 66 -10.49 7.68 -8.30
N ALA A 67 -11.11 7.74 -7.12
CA ALA A 67 -11.16 8.98 -6.37
C ALA A 67 -9.74 9.41 -5.94
N ILE A 68 -8.93 8.47 -5.51
CA ILE A 68 -7.55 8.77 -5.13
C ILE A 68 -6.79 9.33 -6.33
N ARG A 69 -6.93 8.69 -7.48
CA ARG A 69 -6.21 9.11 -8.68
C ARG A 69 -6.65 10.46 -9.21
N SER A 70 -7.85 10.91 -8.84
CA SER A 70 -8.31 12.22 -9.26
C SER A 70 -7.59 13.34 -8.56
N LEU A 71 -6.91 13.05 -7.45
CA LEU A 71 -6.13 14.06 -6.74
C LEU A 71 -4.71 14.05 -7.28
N GLU A 72 -4.27 15.20 -7.75
CA GLU A 72 -3.01 15.26 -8.47
C GLU A 72 -1.84 14.75 -7.66
N ARG A 73 -1.77 15.11 -6.39
CA ARG A 73 -0.64 14.71 -5.57
C ARG A 73 -0.64 13.22 -5.27
N LEU A 74 -1.73 12.51 -5.58
CA LEU A 74 -1.83 11.08 -5.31
C LEU A 74 -1.78 10.23 -6.56
N ARG A 75 -1.51 10.83 -7.71
CA ARG A 75 -1.52 10.07 -8.95
C ARG A 75 -0.49 8.97 -9.00
N ARG A 76 0.60 9.11 -8.26
CA ARG A 76 1.68 8.13 -8.29
C ARG A 76 1.75 7.29 -7.04
N THR A 77 0.83 7.47 -6.13
CA THR A 77 0.82 6.64 -4.93
C THR A 77 0.54 5.20 -5.33
N PRO A 78 1.41 4.26 -4.97
CA PRO A 78 1.19 2.86 -5.32
C PRO A 78 -0.08 2.32 -4.65
N ILE A 79 -0.89 1.61 -5.43
CA ILE A 79 -2.09 0.97 -4.93
C ILE A 79 -1.98 -0.51 -5.25
N ILE A 80 -2.14 -1.34 -4.24
CA ILE A 80 -2.17 -2.78 -4.38
C ILE A 80 -3.61 -3.21 -4.15
N PHE A 81 -4.25 -3.70 -5.22
CA PHE A 81 -5.61 -4.20 -5.12
C PHE A 81 -5.57 -5.64 -4.63
N MET A 82 -6.51 -5.96 -3.74
CA MET A 82 -6.67 -7.33 -3.25
C MET A 82 -8.08 -7.76 -3.59
N SER A 83 -8.25 -8.89 -4.27
CA SER A 83 -9.57 -9.29 -4.72
C SER A 83 -9.74 -10.80 -4.59
N ALA A 84 -11.01 -11.22 -4.48
CA ALA A 84 -11.33 -12.62 -4.56
C ALA A 84 -11.01 -13.12 -5.96
N HIS A 85 -10.79 -14.41 -6.06
CA HIS A 85 -10.27 -14.98 -7.31
C HIS A 85 -11.23 -14.80 -8.48
N GLU A 86 -12.49 -14.55 -8.22
CA GLU A 86 -13.45 -14.44 -9.32
C GLU A 86 -13.70 -13.01 -9.78
N ASP A 87 -13.01 -12.06 -9.23
CA ASP A 87 -13.26 -10.69 -9.63
C ASP A 87 -12.57 -10.39 -10.94
N ARG A 88 -13.35 -10.23 -11.99
CA ARG A 88 -12.80 -9.98 -13.32
C ARG A 88 -13.17 -8.62 -13.86
N ARG A 89 -13.74 -7.78 -13.02
CA ARG A 89 -14.19 -6.48 -13.47
C ARG A 89 -13.06 -5.60 -13.95
N ARG A 90 -11.89 -5.80 -13.41
CA ARG A 90 -10.79 -4.92 -13.72
C ARG A 90 -9.53 -5.75 -13.86
N LYS A 91 -8.72 -5.41 -14.82
CA LYS A 91 -7.41 -6.02 -14.99
C LYS A 91 -6.38 -4.91 -14.98
N PRO A 92 -5.13 -5.22 -14.66
CA PRO A 92 -4.09 -4.21 -14.73
C PRO A 92 -4.06 -3.62 -16.12
N ARG A 93 -4.01 -2.30 -16.18
CA ARG A 93 -3.92 -1.61 -17.45
C ARG A 93 -2.47 -1.65 -17.92
N PRO A 94 -2.26 -1.80 -19.21
CA PRO A 94 -0.88 -1.71 -19.72
C PRO A 94 -0.27 -0.39 -19.30
N GLY A 95 0.92 -0.46 -18.75
CA GLY A 95 1.60 0.76 -18.30
C GLY A 95 1.16 1.30 -16.96
N ALA A 96 0.29 0.60 -16.24
CA ALA A 96 -0.14 1.04 -14.92
C ALA A 96 0.94 0.70 -13.90
N VAL A 97 2.00 1.49 -13.88
CA VAL A 97 3.20 1.15 -13.10
C VAL A 97 3.01 1.34 -11.62
N HIS A 98 1.97 2.03 -11.21
CA HIS A 98 1.74 2.29 -9.79
C HIS A 98 0.64 1.41 -9.21
N GLU A 99 0.29 0.32 -9.90
CA GLU A 99 -0.77 -0.57 -9.43
C GLU A 99 -0.30 -2.00 -9.49
N ARG A 100 -0.74 -2.78 -8.49
CA ARG A 100 -0.52 -4.22 -8.45
C ARG A 100 -1.83 -4.87 -8.08
N TYR A 101 -1.97 -6.14 -8.46
CA TYR A 101 -3.20 -6.88 -8.19
C TYR A 101 -2.83 -8.20 -7.56
N PHE A 102 -3.35 -8.46 -6.37
CA PHE A 102 -3.15 -9.73 -5.70
C PHE A 102 -4.48 -10.42 -5.51
N ARG A 103 -4.48 -11.70 -5.74
CA ARG A 103 -5.66 -12.52 -5.55
C ARG A 103 -5.65 -13.11 -4.15
N LYS A 104 -6.80 -13.11 -3.51
CA LYS A 104 -6.93 -13.78 -2.21
C LYS A 104 -7.10 -15.27 -2.41
N PRO A 105 -6.62 -16.12 -1.52
CA PRO A 105 -5.85 -15.78 -0.33
C PRO A 105 -4.48 -15.26 -0.68
N LEU A 106 -4.04 -14.27 0.08
CA LEU A 106 -2.77 -13.60 -0.22
C LEU A 106 -1.60 -14.48 0.19
N ALA A 107 -0.55 -14.43 -0.63
CA ALA A 107 0.71 -15.08 -0.29
C ALA A 107 1.50 -14.11 0.57
N PRO A 108 1.69 -14.39 1.87
CA PRO A 108 2.23 -13.38 2.78
C PRO A 108 3.59 -12.84 2.38
N GLU A 109 4.49 -13.73 1.95
CA GLU A 109 5.82 -13.26 1.61
C GLU A 109 5.83 -12.40 0.37
N LEU A 110 5.00 -12.73 -0.61
CA LEU A 110 4.92 -11.94 -1.81
C LEU A 110 4.34 -10.56 -1.52
N VAL A 111 3.31 -10.51 -0.69
CA VAL A 111 2.73 -9.23 -0.31
C VAL A 111 3.75 -8.39 0.43
N ARG A 112 4.45 -8.99 1.38
CA ARG A 112 5.46 -8.27 2.14
C ARG A 112 6.55 -7.72 1.24
N GLU A 113 7.05 -8.54 0.33
CA GLU A 113 8.10 -8.10 -0.58
C GLU A 113 7.63 -6.96 -1.47
N THR A 114 6.42 -7.08 -1.98
CA THR A 114 5.90 -6.04 -2.86
C THR A 114 5.72 -4.73 -2.10
N VAL A 115 5.16 -4.79 -0.90
CA VAL A 115 5.00 -3.59 -0.09
C VAL A 115 6.35 -2.99 0.22
N ALA A 116 7.31 -3.84 0.63
CA ALA A 116 8.63 -3.34 0.95
C ALA A 116 9.29 -2.62 -0.21
N SER A 117 9.02 -3.09 -1.43
CA SER A 117 9.62 -2.47 -2.61
C SER A 117 9.13 -1.04 -2.84
N PHE A 118 8.00 -0.67 -2.27
CA PHE A 118 7.47 0.68 -2.40
C PHE A 118 7.87 1.59 -1.26
N LEU A 119 8.54 1.05 -0.24
CA LEU A 119 8.99 1.88 0.86
C LEU A 119 10.31 2.54 0.50
N PRO A 120 10.55 3.74 1.05
CA PRO A 120 11.84 4.37 0.78
C PRO A 120 12.97 3.53 1.35
N SER A 121 14.11 3.61 0.68
CA SER A 121 15.28 2.89 1.16
C SER A 121 15.65 3.39 2.54
N PRO A 122 16.06 2.51 3.43
CA PRO A 122 16.51 2.96 4.74
C PRO A 122 17.72 3.86 4.63
N PRO A 123 17.88 4.76 5.57
CA PRO A 123 19.07 5.61 5.57
C PRO A 123 20.31 4.76 5.70
N MET A 124 21.41 5.32 5.25
CA MET A 124 22.67 4.59 5.25
C MET A 124 23.19 4.29 6.65
N GLU A 125 22.62 4.92 7.64
CA GLU A 125 23.08 4.63 8.99
C GLU A 125 22.73 3.23 9.43
N LEU A 126 22.13 2.45 8.59
CA LEU A 126 21.79 1.09 8.96
C LEU A 126 23.00 0.21 9.06
N GLY A 127 24.07 0.74 9.53
CA GLY A 127 25.24 -0.04 9.77
C GLY A 127 26.22 -0.07 8.64
N LEU A 128 25.91 0.54 7.54
CA LEU A 128 26.89 0.66 6.49
C LEU A 128 27.85 1.76 6.85
N PRO A 129 29.13 1.53 6.68
CA PRO A 129 30.05 2.62 6.90
C PRO A 129 29.70 3.73 5.95
N GLU A 130 29.78 4.93 6.44
CA GLU A 130 29.57 6.02 5.54
C GLU A 130 30.60 5.90 4.49
N PRO A 131 30.23 5.93 3.38
CA PRO A 131 31.24 5.84 2.34
C PRO A 131 32.12 7.01 2.40
N VAL A 132 32.27 7.18 3.03
CA VAL A 132 32.76 7.84 3.14
C VAL A 132 33.24 8.64 2.64
N VAL A 133 33.07 8.84 2.76
CA VAL A 133 33.41 9.32 2.48
C VAL A 133 33.93 9.97 2.11
N GLN A 134 33.99 10.21 2.09
CA GLN A 134 34.45 10.58 1.89
C GLN A 134 35.17 11.21 1.73
N ASP A 135 35.62 11.53 1.80
CA ASP A 135 36.31 12.04 1.78
C ASP A 135 36.93 12.42 1.34
N PRO A 136 37.36 12.83 1.09
CA PRO A 136 37.98 13.17 0.77
C PRO A 136 38.71 13.85 0.61
N LEU A 137 39.00 14.06 0.66
CA LEU A 137 39.77 14.52 0.67
C LEU A 137 40.29 14.84 0.43
#